data_d5e51060a060bf8be70eeab5a7872cef
#
_entry.id   d5e51060a060bf8be70eeab5a7872cef
#
_cell.length_a   1.000
_cell.length_b   1.000
_cell.length_c   1.000
_cell.angle_alpha   90.00
_cell.angle_beta   90.00
_cell.angle_gamma   90.00
#
_symmetry.space_group_name_H-M   'P 1'
#
loop_
_entity.id
_entity.type
_entity.pdbx_description
1 polymer ?
#
loop_
_entity_poly.entity_id
_entity_poly.type
_entity_poly.pdbx_seq_one_letter_code
_entity_poly.pdbx_strand_id
1 'polypeptide(L)'
;MPLSDIFSNLGGSFGGATSRDLAIDLGTANTLVAVTGEGVVLNEPSVVAIERSTHRVLAVGHEAKQMINHTPDAFSAEHPLRDGVIADYDVTEAMLSAFINKAIDRRYPWQVKPRIVICIPCGATSVEKRAVFEAAIQAGARQAYLIEEPMAAAMG
;
A
#
# COMPACT_ATOMS: atom_id res chain seq x y z
N MET A 1 8.69 -5.52 13.81
CA MET A 1 8.54 -6.91 13.38
C MET A 1 8.58 -6.96 11.86
N PRO A 2 9.38 -7.82 11.26
CA PRO A 2 9.47 -7.84 9.81
C PRO A 2 8.21 -8.46 9.19
N LEU A 3 7.63 -7.79 8.19
CA LEU A 3 6.52 -8.28 7.36
C LEU A 3 6.80 -9.67 6.75
N SER A 4 8.08 -10.05 6.63
CA SER A 4 8.53 -11.38 6.20
C SER A 4 7.97 -12.52 7.06
N ASP A 5 7.76 -12.25 8.35
CA ASP A 5 7.33 -13.27 9.31
C ASP A 5 5.81 -13.54 9.19
N ILE A 6 5.04 -12.55 8.72
CA ILE A 6 3.63 -12.72 8.40
C ILE A 6 3.47 -13.73 7.26
N PHE A 7 4.33 -13.69 6.26
CA PHE A 7 4.29 -14.65 5.15
C PHE A 7 4.70 -16.06 5.53
N SER A 8 5.66 -16.21 6.45
CA SER A 8 6.11 -17.54 6.86
C SER A 8 5.03 -18.29 7.66
N ASN A 9 4.21 -17.57 8.44
CA ASN A 9 3.14 -18.15 9.26
C ASN A 9 1.81 -18.33 8.51
N LEU A 10 1.51 -17.49 7.50
CA LEU A 10 0.40 -17.72 6.56
C LEU A 10 0.72 -18.86 5.55
N GLY A 11 1.93 -19.37 5.57
CA GLY A 11 2.57 -20.15 4.52
C GLY A 11 2.19 -21.62 4.41
N GLY A 12 1.07 -22.07 4.91
CA GLY A 12 0.65 -23.47 4.69
C GLY A 12 0.07 -23.77 3.31
N SER A 13 -0.35 -22.78 2.51
CA SER A 13 -1.09 -23.05 1.26
C SER A 13 -1.04 -21.97 0.20
N PHE A 14 -0.04 -21.10 0.20
CA PHE A 14 0.16 -20.10 -0.86
C PHE A 14 0.99 -20.65 -2.04
N GLY A 15 1.07 -21.97 -2.16
CA GLY A 15 1.82 -22.69 -3.17
C GLY A 15 1.17 -22.65 -4.55
N GLY A 16 1.60 -21.67 -5.33
CA GLY A 16 1.51 -21.68 -6.78
C GLY A 16 2.75 -20.95 -7.30
N ALA A 17 3.64 -21.64 -7.95
CA ALA A 17 5.03 -21.27 -8.24
C ALA A 17 5.25 -20.00 -9.10
N THR A 18 4.26 -19.12 -9.32
CA THR A 18 4.36 -18.01 -10.26
C THR A 18 3.72 -16.69 -9.81
N SER A 19 3.01 -16.60 -8.67
CA SER A 19 2.47 -15.32 -8.20
C SER A 19 3.31 -14.77 -7.05
N ARG A 20 3.82 -13.56 -7.21
CA ARG A 20 4.46 -12.79 -6.15
C ARG A 20 3.37 -12.14 -5.32
N ASP A 21 3.03 -12.73 -4.19
CA ASP A 21 2.05 -12.17 -3.28
C ASP A 21 2.67 -11.01 -2.49
N LEU A 22 1.87 -10.00 -2.18
CA LEU A 22 2.31 -8.79 -1.50
C LEU A 22 1.71 -8.71 -0.09
N ALA A 23 2.49 -8.18 0.85
CA ALA A 23 1.98 -7.65 2.11
C ALA A 23 2.24 -6.15 2.16
N ILE A 24 1.23 -5.40 2.54
CA ILE A 24 1.29 -3.94 2.67
C ILE A 24 0.96 -3.58 4.12
N ASP A 25 1.88 -2.87 4.75
CA ASP A 25 1.64 -2.21 6.02
C ASP A 25 1.32 -0.73 5.73
N LEU A 26 0.05 -0.38 5.88
CA LEU A 26 -0.48 0.94 5.53
C LEU A 26 -0.40 1.88 6.73
N GLY A 27 0.80 2.35 7.03
CA GLY A 27 1.04 3.23 8.17
C GLY A 27 0.79 4.72 7.86
N THR A 28 0.50 5.49 8.92
CA THR A 28 0.27 6.94 8.82
C THR A 28 1.50 7.71 8.33
N ALA A 29 2.69 7.34 8.77
CA ALA A 29 3.94 8.01 8.39
C ALA A 29 4.60 7.38 7.16
N ASN A 30 4.66 6.06 7.13
CA ASN A 30 5.29 5.30 6.05
C ASN A 30 4.44 4.08 5.70
N THR A 31 4.44 3.74 4.43
CA THR A 31 3.89 2.50 3.91
C THR A 31 5.02 1.55 3.55
N LEU A 32 4.94 0.32 4.05
CA LEU A 32 5.88 -0.75 3.72
C LEU A 32 5.22 -1.74 2.77
N VAL A 33 5.95 -2.20 1.77
CA VAL A 33 5.51 -3.29 0.90
C VAL A 33 6.55 -4.39 0.90
N ALA A 34 6.11 -5.60 1.19
CA ALA A 34 6.92 -6.80 1.12
C ALA A 34 6.39 -7.73 0.02
N VAL A 35 7.31 -8.46 -0.62
CA VAL A 35 7.03 -9.47 -1.65
C VAL A 35 7.42 -10.84 -1.11
N THR A 36 6.58 -11.83 -1.35
CA THR A 36 6.86 -13.20 -0.94
C THR A 36 8.21 -13.67 -1.48
N GLY A 37 9.09 -14.11 -0.57
CA GLY A 37 10.43 -14.60 -0.91
C GLY A 37 11.51 -13.52 -1.10
N GLU A 38 11.14 -12.23 -1.13
CA GLU A 38 12.09 -11.12 -1.28
C GLU A 38 12.18 -10.23 -0.03
N GLY A 39 11.18 -10.31 0.85
CA GLY A 39 11.08 -9.44 2.03
C GLY A 39 10.55 -8.04 1.68
N VAL A 40 10.93 -7.03 2.48
CA VAL A 40 10.49 -5.64 2.25
C VAL A 40 11.22 -5.07 1.04
N VAL A 41 10.47 -4.76 0.00
CA VAL A 41 10.99 -4.21 -1.27
C VAL A 41 10.73 -2.71 -1.41
N LEU A 42 9.81 -2.16 -0.58
CA LEU A 42 9.46 -0.75 -0.63
C LEU A 42 9.19 -0.23 0.78
N ASN A 43 9.76 0.94 1.07
CA ASN A 43 9.52 1.72 2.28
C ASN A 43 9.41 3.19 1.84
N GLU A 44 8.20 3.69 1.79
CA GLU A 44 7.89 5.01 1.24
C GLU A 44 7.09 5.84 2.24
N PRO A 45 7.31 7.15 2.31
CA PRO A 45 6.43 8.04 3.06
C PRO A 45 4.98 7.94 2.58
N SER A 46 4.03 7.91 3.51
CA SER A 46 2.59 7.94 3.20
C SER A 46 2.15 9.38 2.89
N VAL A 47 2.65 9.93 1.78
CA VAL A 47 2.39 11.29 1.32
C VAL A 47 2.18 11.31 -0.18
N VAL A 48 1.28 12.18 -0.62
CA VAL A 48 0.92 12.38 -2.02
C VAL A 48 1.05 13.86 -2.36
N ALA A 49 1.67 14.16 -3.49
CA ALA A 49 1.72 15.50 -4.05
C ALA A 49 0.54 15.72 -5.00
N ILE A 50 -0.26 16.73 -4.70
CA ILE A 50 -1.45 17.09 -5.48
C ILE A 50 -1.25 18.48 -6.07
N GLU A 51 -1.50 18.64 -7.36
CA GLU A 51 -1.51 19.93 -8.02
C GLU A 51 -2.69 20.78 -7.53
N ARG A 52 -2.42 21.96 -6.99
CA ARG A 52 -3.45 22.82 -6.37
C ARG A 52 -4.55 23.27 -7.35
N SER A 53 -4.18 23.48 -8.62
CA SER A 53 -5.08 24.01 -9.64
C SER A 53 -6.04 22.96 -10.19
N THR A 54 -5.61 21.72 -10.31
CA THR A 54 -6.36 20.64 -10.98
C THR A 54 -6.81 19.52 -10.04
N HIS A 55 -6.31 19.52 -8.79
CA HIS A 55 -6.49 18.43 -7.82
C HIS A 55 -6.01 17.06 -8.33
N ARG A 56 -5.05 17.05 -9.25
CA ARG A 56 -4.48 15.81 -9.78
C ARG A 56 -3.32 15.32 -8.91
N VAL A 57 -3.32 14.02 -8.66
CA VAL A 57 -2.18 13.34 -8.06
C VAL A 57 -1.02 13.31 -9.06
N LEU A 58 0.13 13.85 -8.67
CA LEU A 58 1.32 13.96 -9.50
C LEU A 58 2.41 12.97 -9.10
N ALA A 59 2.59 12.78 -7.79
CA ALA A 59 3.62 11.90 -7.26
C ALA A 59 3.20 11.33 -5.91
N VAL A 60 3.85 10.25 -5.49
CA VAL A 60 3.61 9.58 -4.21
C VAL A 60 4.94 9.26 -3.52
N GLY A 61 4.92 9.12 -2.21
CA GLY A 61 6.08 8.69 -1.44
C GLY A 61 7.25 9.68 -1.48
N HIS A 62 8.45 9.16 -1.64
CA HIS A 62 9.67 9.99 -1.67
C HIS A 62 9.66 11.04 -2.79
N GLU A 63 9.12 10.69 -3.95
CA GLU A 63 8.99 11.61 -5.07
C GLU A 63 8.07 12.78 -4.73
N ALA A 64 6.91 12.51 -4.12
CA ALA A 64 6.01 13.53 -3.63
C ALA A 64 6.68 14.46 -2.62
N LYS A 65 7.41 13.88 -1.66
CA LYS A 65 8.15 14.64 -0.65
C LYS A 65 9.21 15.55 -1.26
N GLN A 66 9.92 15.11 -2.29
CA GLN A 66 10.87 15.93 -3.04
C GLN A 66 10.19 17.08 -3.78
N MET A 67 9.09 16.81 -4.50
CA MET A 67 8.34 17.84 -5.22
C MET A 67 7.85 18.96 -4.29
N ILE A 68 7.25 18.57 -3.16
CA ILE A 68 6.72 19.53 -2.18
C ILE A 68 7.84 20.41 -1.60
N ASN A 69 9.00 19.83 -1.33
CA ASN A 69 10.15 20.58 -0.79
C ASN A 69 10.74 21.58 -1.78
N HIS A 70 10.68 21.27 -3.09
CA HIS A 70 11.25 22.14 -4.13
C HIS A 70 10.29 23.21 -4.65
N THR A 71 8.98 22.97 -4.62
CA THR A 71 7.99 23.88 -5.20
C THR A 71 6.71 23.94 -4.35
N PRO A 72 6.79 24.45 -3.11
CA PRO A 72 5.67 24.38 -2.16
C PRO A 72 4.42 25.15 -2.60
N ASP A 73 4.55 26.16 -3.43
CA ASP A 73 3.43 27.00 -3.88
C ASP A 73 2.55 26.33 -4.95
N ALA A 74 3.13 25.44 -5.75
CA ALA A 74 2.43 24.76 -6.84
C ALA A 74 1.68 23.51 -6.40
N PHE A 75 2.13 22.88 -5.31
CA PHE A 75 1.64 21.57 -4.85
C PHE A 75 1.14 21.63 -3.42
N SER A 76 0.18 20.76 -3.09
CA SER A 76 -0.19 20.45 -1.71
C SER A 76 0.29 19.06 -1.32
N ALA A 77 0.73 18.93 -0.07
CA ALA A 77 1.01 17.64 0.53
C ALA A 77 -0.28 17.10 1.14
N GLU A 78 -0.74 15.98 0.64
CA GLU A 78 -1.85 15.26 1.23
C GLU A 78 -1.35 13.99 1.92
N HIS A 79 -1.81 13.79 3.16
CA HIS A 79 -1.58 12.57 3.90
C HIS A 79 -2.87 11.76 3.85
N PRO A 80 -2.90 10.66 3.08
CA PRO A 80 -4.11 9.86 2.90
C PRO A 80 -4.58 9.18 4.18
N LEU A 81 -3.67 9.03 5.16
CA LEU A 81 -3.98 8.51 6.48
C LEU A 81 -3.65 9.54 7.57
N ARG A 82 -4.54 9.68 8.54
CA ARG A 82 -4.35 10.49 9.76
C ARG A 82 -4.76 9.65 10.97
N ASP A 83 -3.84 9.53 11.91
CA ASP A 83 -4.06 8.75 13.15
C ASP A 83 -4.55 7.30 12.88
N GLY A 84 -4.04 6.69 11.81
CA GLY A 84 -4.45 5.35 11.41
C GLY A 84 -5.82 5.27 10.70
N VAL A 85 -6.44 6.40 10.37
CA VAL A 85 -7.73 6.49 9.69
C VAL A 85 -7.53 7.00 8.27
N ILE A 86 -8.28 6.47 7.31
CA ILE A 86 -8.29 6.98 5.95
C ILE A 86 -8.99 8.34 5.92
N ALA A 87 -8.24 9.39 5.61
CA ALA A 87 -8.74 10.75 5.53
C ALA A 87 -9.31 11.08 4.14
N ASP A 88 -8.75 10.46 3.09
CA ASP A 88 -9.16 10.65 1.71
C ASP A 88 -9.01 9.34 0.93
N TYR A 89 -10.10 8.87 0.32
CA TYR A 89 -10.15 7.60 -0.41
C TYR A 89 -9.42 7.65 -1.74
N ASP A 90 -9.65 8.69 -2.52
CA ASP A 90 -9.10 8.83 -3.86
C ASP A 90 -7.58 8.95 -3.78
N VAL A 91 -7.11 9.70 -2.81
CA VAL A 91 -5.67 9.86 -2.53
C VAL A 91 -5.05 8.56 -2.02
N THR A 92 -5.76 7.82 -1.15
CA THR A 92 -5.31 6.50 -0.66
C THR A 92 -5.23 5.48 -1.79
N GLU A 93 -6.25 5.43 -2.65
CA GLU A 93 -6.27 4.55 -3.81
C GLU A 93 -5.11 4.83 -4.76
N ALA A 94 -4.89 6.10 -5.09
CA ALA A 94 -3.81 6.51 -5.97
C ALA A 94 -2.43 6.13 -5.38
N MET A 95 -2.23 6.33 -4.08
CA MET A 95 -1.01 5.94 -3.38
C MET A 95 -0.81 4.42 -3.38
N LEU A 96 -1.82 3.66 -3.00
CA LEU A 96 -1.76 2.19 -3.01
C LEU A 96 -1.48 1.65 -4.41
N SER A 97 -2.18 2.16 -5.41
CA SER A 97 -1.98 1.79 -6.81
C SER A 97 -0.53 2.02 -7.26
N ALA A 98 0.03 3.17 -6.92
CA ALA A 98 1.41 3.50 -7.26
C ALA A 98 2.41 2.57 -6.55
N PHE A 99 2.23 2.28 -5.26
CA PHE A 99 3.12 1.41 -4.50
C PHE A 99 3.03 -0.05 -4.94
N ILE A 100 1.84 -0.56 -5.20
CA ILE A 100 1.64 -1.91 -5.76
C ILE A 100 2.33 -2.01 -7.12
N ASN A 101 2.15 -1.00 -7.98
CA ASN A 101 2.79 -0.97 -9.29
C ASN A 101 4.32 -0.87 -9.22
N LYS A 102 4.86 -0.16 -8.23
CA LYS A 102 6.32 -0.12 -7.97
C LYS A 102 6.85 -1.47 -7.50
N ALA A 103 6.10 -2.18 -6.65
CA ALA A 103 6.50 -3.45 -6.08
C ALA A 103 6.39 -4.62 -7.07
N ILE A 104 5.49 -4.53 -8.05
CA ILE A 104 5.31 -5.54 -9.08
C ILE A 104 6.30 -5.25 -10.22
N ASP A 105 7.22 -6.17 -10.46
CA ASP A 105 8.12 -6.07 -11.61
C ASP A 105 7.34 -6.27 -12.93
N ARG A 106 7.10 -5.17 -13.63
CA ARG A 106 6.34 -5.17 -14.90
C ARG A 106 7.10 -5.74 -16.10
N ARG A 107 8.36 -6.16 -15.92
CA ARG A 107 9.15 -6.77 -17.01
C ARG A 107 8.58 -8.09 -17.50
N TYR A 108 7.65 -8.67 -16.73
CA TYR A 108 7.02 -9.95 -17.06
C TYR A 108 5.49 -9.81 -17.16
N PRO A 109 4.95 -9.36 -18.31
CA PRO A 109 3.52 -9.10 -18.49
C PRO A 109 2.60 -10.32 -18.35
N TRP A 110 3.14 -11.53 -18.37
CA TRP A 110 2.41 -12.80 -18.14
C TRP A 110 2.36 -13.24 -16.67
N GLN A 111 2.90 -12.44 -15.75
CA GLN A 111 2.78 -12.79 -14.33
C GLN A 111 1.32 -12.76 -13.87
N VAL A 112 0.95 -13.76 -13.12
CA VAL A 112 -0.37 -13.83 -12.48
C VAL A 112 -0.50 -12.66 -11.52
N LYS A 113 -1.63 -11.96 -11.56
CA LYS A 113 -1.93 -10.86 -10.62
C LYS A 113 -1.73 -11.32 -9.17
N PRO A 114 -1.08 -10.53 -8.32
CA PRO A 114 -0.78 -10.91 -6.94
C PRO A 114 -2.02 -11.00 -6.08
N ARG A 115 -1.95 -11.82 -5.03
CA ARG A 115 -2.80 -11.65 -3.85
C ARG A 115 -2.12 -10.61 -2.95
N ILE A 116 -2.93 -9.77 -2.31
CA ILE A 116 -2.43 -8.70 -1.46
C ILE A 116 -3.03 -8.85 -0.06
N VAL A 117 -2.20 -8.86 0.96
CA VAL A 117 -2.60 -8.72 2.36
C VAL A 117 -2.28 -7.30 2.79
N ILE A 118 -3.27 -6.57 3.31
CA ILE A 118 -3.09 -5.19 3.77
C ILE A 118 -3.36 -5.14 5.27
N CYS A 119 -2.38 -4.63 6.00
CA CYS A 119 -2.50 -4.35 7.42
C CYS A 119 -3.22 -3.02 7.60
N ILE A 120 -4.25 -3.02 8.44
CA ILE A 120 -5.09 -1.87 8.73
C ILE A 120 -5.21 -1.65 10.24
N PRO A 121 -5.42 -0.41 10.72
CA PRO A 121 -5.65 -0.14 12.13
C PRO A 121 -6.90 -0.83 12.68
N CYS A 122 -6.88 -1.18 13.98
CA CYS A 122 -8.02 -1.84 14.64
C CYS A 122 -9.32 -1.01 14.64
N GLY A 123 -9.20 0.31 14.58
CA GLY A 123 -10.34 1.23 14.61
C GLY A 123 -10.99 1.47 13.26
N ALA A 124 -10.51 0.84 12.19
CA ALA A 124 -11.03 1.06 10.86
C ALA A 124 -12.51 0.65 10.74
N THR A 125 -13.32 1.57 10.26
CA THR A 125 -14.75 1.35 10.02
C THR A 125 -14.98 0.38 8.85
N SER A 126 -16.19 -0.15 8.72
CA SER A 126 -16.56 -1.01 7.59
C SER A 126 -16.41 -0.31 6.24
N VAL A 127 -16.65 1.01 6.19
CA VAL A 127 -16.50 1.84 4.98
C VAL A 127 -15.02 1.94 4.60
N GLU A 128 -14.14 2.22 5.56
CA GLU A 128 -12.70 2.31 5.35
C GLU A 128 -12.11 0.96 4.93
N LYS A 129 -12.51 -0.14 5.59
CA LYS A 129 -12.12 -1.50 5.21
C LYS A 129 -12.48 -1.79 3.76
N ARG A 130 -13.69 -1.43 3.36
CA ARG A 130 -14.16 -1.61 2.00
C ARG A 130 -13.36 -0.77 1.00
N ALA A 131 -13.06 0.48 1.33
CA ALA A 131 -12.29 1.36 0.45
C ALA A 131 -10.87 0.84 0.22
N VAL A 132 -10.15 0.41 1.27
CA VAL A 132 -8.83 -0.21 1.13
C VAL A 132 -8.89 -1.47 0.27
N PHE A 133 -9.92 -2.31 0.49
CA PHE A 133 -10.12 -3.51 -0.32
C PHE A 133 -10.35 -3.17 -1.79
N GLU A 134 -11.25 -2.23 -2.08
CA GLU A 134 -11.56 -1.80 -3.46
C GLU A 134 -10.33 -1.16 -4.12
N ALA A 135 -9.58 -0.31 -3.41
CA ALA A 135 -8.34 0.27 -3.89
C ALA A 135 -7.30 -0.79 -4.28
N ALA A 136 -7.13 -1.84 -3.47
CA ALA A 136 -6.22 -2.92 -3.79
C ALA A 136 -6.64 -3.69 -5.05
N ILE A 137 -7.93 -3.97 -5.21
CA ILE A 137 -8.45 -4.64 -6.41
C ILE A 137 -8.27 -3.78 -7.66
N GLN A 138 -8.56 -2.47 -7.57
CA GLN A 138 -8.37 -1.54 -8.68
C GLN A 138 -6.89 -1.37 -9.04
N ALA A 139 -6.00 -1.38 -8.06
CA ALA A 139 -4.55 -1.37 -8.27
C ALA A 139 -4.01 -2.63 -8.97
N GLY A 140 -4.82 -3.65 -9.15
CA GLY A 140 -4.50 -4.85 -9.92
C GLY A 140 -4.33 -6.13 -9.10
N ALA A 141 -4.72 -6.14 -7.83
CA ALA A 141 -4.76 -7.38 -7.06
C ALA A 141 -5.77 -8.37 -7.66
N ARG A 142 -5.41 -9.66 -7.66
CA ARG A 142 -6.34 -10.75 -7.96
C ARG A 142 -7.30 -10.98 -6.80
N GLN A 143 -6.77 -10.88 -5.58
CA GLN A 143 -7.49 -10.99 -4.31
C GLN A 143 -6.84 -10.06 -3.30
N ALA A 144 -7.66 -9.45 -2.45
CA ALA A 144 -7.20 -8.63 -1.33
C ALA A 144 -7.72 -9.22 -0.02
N TYR A 145 -6.90 -9.15 1.00
CA TYR A 145 -7.22 -9.55 2.36
C TYR A 145 -6.84 -8.43 3.30
N LEU A 146 -7.69 -8.14 4.27
CA LEU A 146 -7.41 -7.16 5.30
C LEU A 146 -7.12 -7.87 6.61
N ILE A 147 -6.08 -7.45 7.31
CA ILE A 147 -5.71 -7.95 8.63
C ILE A 147 -5.54 -6.75 9.57
N GLU A 148 -6.03 -6.85 10.79
CA GLU A 148 -5.83 -5.80 11.78
C GLU A 148 -4.41 -5.87 12.37
N GLU A 149 -3.78 -4.71 12.60
CA GLU A 149 -2.40 -4.60 13.11
C GLU A 149 -2.09 -5.49 14.31
N PRO A 150 -2.95 -5.58 15.37
CA PRO A 150 -2.66 -6.48 16.49
C PRO A 150 -2.67 -7.96 16.12
N MET A 151 -3.53 -8.33 15.16
CA MET A 151 -3.59 -9.71 14.68
C MET A 151 -2.35 -10.03 13.83
N ALA A 152 -1.92 -9.10 12.98
CA ALA A 152 -0.67 -9.22 12.23
C ALA A 152 0.53 -9.35 13.15
N ALA A 153 0.60 -8.55 14.22
CA ALA A 153 1.64 -8.60 15.23
C ALA A 153 1.65 -9.91 16.04
N ALA A 154 0.47 -10.51 16.30
CA ALA A 154 0.37 -11.77 17.02
C ALA A 154 0.75 -13.00 16.17
N MET A 155 0.70 -12.90 14.86
CA MET A 155 1.04 -13.99 13.93
C MET A 155 2.52 -14.06 13.59
N GLY A 156 3.29 -13.05 13.84
CA GLY A 156 4.74 -12.97 13.67
C GLY A 156 5.45 -12.95 14.99
#